data_4936504bafbf660bea18d1d26cf8dda1
#
_entry.id   4936504bafbf660bea18d1d26cf8dda1
#
_cell.length_a   1.000
_cell.length_b   1.000
_cell.length_c   1.000
_cell.angle_alpha   90.00
_cell.angle_beta   90.00
_cell.angle_gamma   90.00
#
_symmetry.space_group_name_H-M   'P 1'
#
loop_
_entity.id
_entity.type
_entity.pdbx_description
1 polymer ?
#
loop_
_entity_poly.entity_id
_entity_poly.type
_entity_poly.pdbx_seq_one_letter_code
_entity_poly.pdbx_strand_id
1 'polypeptide(L)'
;MKISKLIITLLSFLLILTGCASGGKDKPQKDNWNDFENQKTIVIGFDNTFVPMGFQDKSGKNIGFDIDLANEVFKKYNIKVQWQAINWDLKETELKNGNIDLIWNGYSKTSEREKTVLFSDEYLINEQVIVTKKSKNIVNKDQLKDKVLGAQTGSSGYDSFNSNPEILKSIVKNNDATQYESFNEALIDLENDRIDALLIDRVYANYYLKQQNKLQDYNIINAGFEGDSFAVGARKADTTLVKKVNEALKELYKEGKFQEVSNKWFGEDVATDYIK
;
A
#
# COMPACT_ATOMS: atom_id res chain seq x y z
N MET A 1 -63.58 -18.65 30.77
CA MET A 1 -63.09 -19.34 29.57
C MET A 1 -62.43 -18.36 28.58
N LYS A 2 -61.71 -17.31 29.06
CA LYS A 2 -61.00 -16.30 28.21
C LYS A 2 -59.54 -16.05 28.60
N ILE A 3 -59.05 -16.73 29.63
CA ILE A 3 -57.66 -16.52 30.14
C ILE A 3 -56.68 -17.53 29.59
N SER A 4 -57.15 -18.73 29.16
CA SER A 4 -56.28 -19.80 28.64
C SER A 4 -55.76 -19.59 27.22
N LYS A 5 -56.42 -18.73 26.42
CA LYS A 5 -55.98 -18.42 25.04
C LYS A 5 -54.88 -17.34 24.96
N LEU A 6 -54.72 -16.53 26.00
CA LEU A 6 -53.70 -15.46 26.03
C LEU A 6 -52.32 -15.98 26.46
N ILE A 7 -52.28 -17.07 27.22
CA ILE A 7 -51.02 -17.65 27.69
C ILE A 7 -50.31 -18.49 26.60
N ILE A 8 -51.09 -19.09 25.69
CA ILE A 8 -50.54 -19.90 24.59
C ILE A 8 -49.93 -19.03 23.50
N THR A 9 -50.44 -17.80 23.29
CA THR A 9 -49.92 -16.85 22.30
C THR A 9 -48.62 -16.16 22.78
N LEU A 10 -48.37 -16.08 24.10
CA LEU A 10 -47.17 -15.46 24.67
C LEU A 10 -45.98 -16.45 24.72
N LEU A 11 -46.26 -17.77 24.73
CA LEU A 11 -45.22 -18.80 24.74
C LEU A 11 -44.65 -19.11 23.35
N SER A 12 -45.40 -18.72 22.28
CA SER A 12 -44.94 -18.92 20.88
C SER A 12 -43.97 -17.83 20.37
N PHE A 13 -43.84 -16.71 21.12
CA PHE A 13 -43.00 -15.58 20.74
C PHE A 13 -41.59 -15.59 21.41
N LEU A 14 -41.35 -16.57 22.34
CA LEU A 14 -40.11 -16.64 23.10
C LEU A 14 -39.08 -17.64 22.47
N LEU A 15 -39.39 -18.24 21.33
CA LEU A 15 -38.53 -19.30 20.70
C LEU A 15 -37.78 -18.84 19.44
N ILE A 16 -37.77 -17.51 19.12
CA ILE A 16 -37.10 -16.99 17.90
C ILE A 16 -35.87 -16.13 18.23
N LEU A 17 -35.42 -16.09 19.47
CA LEU A 17 -34.22 -15.30 19.87
C LEU A 17 -32.96 -16.13 20.17
N THR A 18 -32.90 -17.38 19.69
CA THR A 18 -31.68 -18.17 19.70
C THR A 18 -31.13 -18.30 18.28
N GLY A 19 -30.87 -17.18 17.63
CA GLY A 19 -30.30 -17.15 16.30
C GLY A 19 -29.15 -16.17 16.24
N CYS A 20 -27.93 -16.70 16.03
CA CYS A 20 -26.73 -15.99 15.60
C CYS A 20 -25.89 -15.27 16.67
N ALA A 21 -25.46 -16.02 17.69
CA ALA A 21 -24.09 -15.86 18.18
C ALA A 21 -23.21 -16.87 17.43
N SER A 22 -23.12 -16.78 16.11
CA SER A 22 -22.01 -17.36 15.38
C SER A 22 -20.81 -16.45 15.61
N GLY A 23 -20.12 -16.63 16.74
CA GLY A 23 -18.73 -16.24 16.86
C GLY A 23 -18.03 -16.88 15.67
N GLY A 24 -17.71 -16.07 14.66
CA GLY A 24 -16.92 -16.51 13.52
C GLY A 24 -15.59 -17.02 14.07
N LYS A 25 -15.46 -18.32 14.24
CA LYS A 25 -14.15 -18.94 14.31
C LYS A 25 -13.57 -18.64 12.94
N ASP A 26 -12.53 -17.80 12.89
CA ASP A 26 -11.74 -17.58 11.68
C ASP A 26 -11.46 -18.98 11.12
N LYS A 27 -11.99 -19.27 9.93
CA LYS A 27 -11.66 -20.52 9.25
C LYS A 27 -10.15 -20.51 9.09
N PRO A 28 -9.43 -21.62 9.39
CA PRO A 28 -7.99 -21.65 9.15
C PRO A 28 -7.76 -21.27 7.69
N GLN A 29 -7.04 -20.18 7.48
CA GLN A 29 -6.65 -19.76 6.14
C GLN A 29 -5.82 -20.88 5.53
N LYS A 30 -6.17 -21.33 4.33
CA LYS A 30 -5.41 -22.31 3.55
C LYS A 30 -4.61 -21.59 2.47
N ASP A 31 -3.55 -22.22 1.99
CA ASP A 31 -2.84 -21.81 0.78
C ASP A 31 -3.78 -21.91 -0.44
N ASN A 32 -3.93 -20.84 -1.18
CA ASN A 32 -4.88 -20.74 -2.29
C ASN A 32 -4.22 -20.90 -3.67
N TRP A 33 -2.93 -21.26 -3.76
CA TRP A 33 -2.24 -21.35 -5.06
C TRP A 33 -2.98 -22.21 -6.09
N ASN A 34 -3.44 -23.40 -5.68
CA ASN A 34 -4.18 -24.30 -6.58
C ASN A 34 -5.49 -23.67 -7.08
N ASP A 35 -6.14 -22.85 -6.26
CA ASP A 35 -7.37 -22.16 -6.64
C ASP A 35 -7.06 -21.12 -7.75
N PHE A 36 -5.95 -20.37 -7.64
CA PHE A 36 -5.50 -19.42 -8.68
C PHE A 36 -5.08 -20.14 -9.98
N GLU A 37 -4.37 -21.28 -9.88
CA GLU A 37 -4.01 -22.08 -11.05
C GLU A 37 -5.24 -22.61 -11.80
N ASN A 38 -6.29 -22.99 -11.08
CA ASN A 38 -7.53 -23.50 -11.67
C ASN A 38 -8.39 -22.39 -12.28
N GLN A 39 -8.55 -21.27 -11.56
CA GLN A 39 -9.36 -20.13 -11.99
C GLN A 39 -8.69 -19.28 -13.06
N LYS A 40 -7.36 -19.40 -13.21
CA LYS A 40 -6.52 -18.58 -14.11
C LYS A 40 -6.65 -17.08 -13.90
N THR A 41 -7.02 -16.66 -12.68
CA THR A 41 -7.14 -15.25 -12.29
C THR A 41 -6.64 -15.03 -10.87
N ILE A 42 -6.08 -13.84 -10.63
CA ILE A 42 -5.68 -13.34 -9.31
C ILE A 42 -6.05 -11.86 -9.20
N VAL A 43 -6.53 -11.43 -8.04
CA VAL A 43 -6.94 -10.05 -7.78
C VAL A 43 -5.85 -9.33 -7.00
N ILE A 44 -5.32 -8.23 -7.54
CA ILE A 44 -4.29 -7.42 -6.89
C ILE A 44 -4.89 -6.06 -6.51
N GLY A 45 -4.80 -5.72 -5.21
CA GLY A 45 -5.21 -4.42 -4.70
C GLY A 45 -4.11 -3.38 -4.86
N PHE A 46 -4.50 -2.17 -5.27
CA PHE A 46 -3.58 -1.05 -5.47
C PHE A 46 -4.26 0.30 -5.25
N ASP A 47 -3.49 1.31 -4.86
CA ASP A 47 -3.88 2.72 -4.92
C ASP A 47 -3.69 3.21 -6.36
N ASN A 48 -4.78 3.51 -7.06
CA ASN A 48 -4.76 3.90 -8.47
C ASN A 48 -4.20 5.32 -8.72
N THR A 49 -3.55 5.91 -7.72
CA THR A 49 -2.89 7.22 -7.80
C THR A 49 -1.39 7.17 -7.51
N PHE A 50 -0.83 6.00 -7.12
CA PHE A 50 0.53 5.88 -6.62
C PHE A 50 1.58 5.76 -7.74
N VAL A 51 2.01 6.91 -8.27
CA VAL A 51 3.02 6.97 -9.35
C VAL A 51 4.44 6.71 -8.82
N PRO A 52 5.33 6.02 -9.59
CA PRO A 52 5.10 5.32 -10.84
C PRO A 52 4.72 3.86 -10.66
N MET A 53 4.41 3.40 -9.42
CA MET A 53 4.25 1.99 -9.11
C MET A 53 2.97 1.40 -9.72
N GLY A 54 1.81 2.01 -9.44
CA GLY A 54 0.54 1.62 -10.05
C GLY A 54 -0.43 2.79 -9.99
N PHE A 55 -0.94 3.19 -11.14
CA PHE A 55 -1.87 4.30 -11.23
C PHE A 55 -2.75 4.19 -12.46
N GLN A 56 -3.80 4.99 -12.50
CA GLN A 56 -4.69 5.07 -13.64
C GLN A 56 -4.33 6.27 -14.51
N ASP A 57 -4.09 6.05 -15.78
CA ASP A 57 -3.85 7.12 -16.74
C ASP A 57 -5.13 7.87 -17.14
N LYS A 58 -4.98 8.93 -17.94
CA LYS A 58 -6.12 9.76 -18.41
C LYS A 58 -7.15 9.00 -19.25
N SER A 59 -6.79 7.83 -19.79
CA SER A 59 -7.70 6.96 -20.54
C SER A 59 -8.46 5.96 -19.65
N GLY A 60 -8.14 5.94 -18.35
CA GLY A 60 -8.69 4.97 -17.41
C GLY A 60 -7.93 3.63 -17.39
N LYS A 61 -6.78 3.53 -18.06
CA LYS A 61 -5.97 2.32 -18.08
C LYS A 61 -5.04 2.29 -16.85
N ASN A 62 -4.99 1.14 -16.18
CA ASN A 62 -4.03 0.89 -15.10
C ASN A 62 -2.64 0.65 -15.69
N ILE A 63 -1.67 1.46 -15.27
CA ILE A 63 -0.28 1.44 -15.73
C ILE A 63 0.65 1.65 -14.53
N GLY A 64 1.92 1.30 -14.67
CA GLY A 64 2.92 1.50 -13.63
C GLY A 64 3.97 0.39 -13.62
N PHE A 65 5.01 0.60 -12.82
CA PHE A 65 6.10 -0.36 -12.64
C PHE A 65 5.56 -1.69 -12.08
N ASP A 66 4.81 -1.63 -10.97
CA ASP A 66 4.24 -2.82 -10.34
C ASP A 66 3.16 -3.48 -11.20
N ILE A 67 2.42 -2.68 -11.98
CA ILE A 67 1.43 -3.19 -12.95
C ILE A 67 2.14 -4.06 -14.01
N ASP A 68 3.20 -3.53 -14.60
CA ASP A 68 3.96 -4.24 -15.63
C ASP A 68 4.66 -5.48 -15.04
N LEU A 69 5.29 -5.33 -13.87
CA LEU A 69 6.03 -6.40 -13.21
C LEU A 69 5.13 -7.57 -12.80
N ALA A 70 3.98 -7.29 -12.17
CA ALA A 70 3.01 -8.31 -11.78
C ALA A 70 2.43 -9.05 -12.99
N ASN A 71 2.14 -8.33 -14.08
CA ASN A 71 1.68 -8.96 -15.31
C ASN A 71 2.73 -9.93 -15.89
N GLU A 72 4.02 -9.58 -15.88
CA GLU A 72 5.07 -10.50 -16.34
C GLU A 72 5.27 -11.69 -15.38
N VAL A 73 5.16 -11.49 -14.05
CA VAL A 73 5.20 -12.58 -13.06
C VAL A 73 4.08 -13.58 -13.30
N PHE A 74 2.82 -13.13 -13.37
CA PHE A 74 1.68 -14.05 -13.49
C PHE A 74 1.49 -14.62 -14.88
N LYS A 75 2.02 -13.98 -15.91
CA LYS A 75 2.10 -14.54 -17.27
C LYS A 75 2.91 -15.86 -17.32
N LYS A 76 3.96 -16.01 -16.49
CA LYS A 76 4.74 -17.25 -16.37
C LYS A 76 3.87 -18.44 -15.93
N TYR A 77 2.79 -18.20 -15.19
CA TYR A 77 1.87 -19.21 -14.70
C TYR A 77 0.56 -19.30 -15.50
N ASN A 78 0.45 -18.51 -16.59
CA ASN A 78 -0.78 -18.38 -17.37
C ASN A 78 -1.99 -17.97 -16.49
N ILE A 79 -1.76 -17.04 -15.55
CA ILE A 79 -2.75 -16.45 -14.64
C ILE A 79 -2.94 -14.98 -15.07
N LYS A 80 -4.20 -14.56 -15.24
CA LYS A 80 -4.54 -13.17 -15.57
C LYS A 80 -4.66 -12.35 -14.30
N VAL A 81 -3.97 -11.22 -14.25
CA VAL A 81 -4.12 -10.26 -13.15
C VAL A 81 -5.38 -9.41 -13.35
N GLN A 82 -6.17 -9.28 -12.29
CA GLN A 82 -7.27 -8.34 -12.17
C GLN A 82 -6.85 -7.27 -11.15
N TRP A 83 -6.83 -6.02 -11.59
CA TRP A 83 -6.44 -4.90 -10.74
C TRP A 83 -7.68 -4.29 -10.09
N GLN A 84 -7.67 -4.20 -8.76
CA GLN A 84 -8.73 -3.62 -7.96
C GLN A 84 -8.21 -2.38 -7.24
N ALA A 85 -8.73 -1.20 -7.61
CA ALA A 85 -8.48 0.02 -6.86
C ALA A 85 -9.10 -0.09 -5.47
N ILE A 86 -8.32 0.23 -4.44
CA ILE A 86 -8.74 0.17 -3.04
C ILE A 86 -8.38 1.47 -2.32
N ASN A 87 -9.07 1.76 -1.22
CA ASN A 87 -8.59 2.74 -0.26
C ASN A 87 -7.35 2.17 0.44
N TRP A 88 -6.23 2.91 0.39
CA TRP A 88 -4.94 2.41 0.87
C TRP A 88 -4.94 2.11 2.38
N ASP A 89 -5.72 2.83 3.16
CA ASP A 89 -5.87 2.58 4.60
C ASP A 89 -6.54 1.23 4.92
N LEU A 90 -7.29 0.68 3.97
CA LEU A 90 -8.03 -0.59 4.14
C LEU A 90 -7.30 -1.80 3.54
N LYS A 91 -6.12 -1.66 2.98
CA LYS A 91 -5.41 -2.70 2.19
C LYS A 91 -5.28 -4.05 2.89
N GLU A 92 -4.86 -4.05 4.17
CA GLU A 92 -4.72 -5.28 4.95
C GLU A 92 -6.09 -5.90 5.28
N THR A 93 -7.11 -5.07 5.46
CA THR A 93 -8.51 -5.51 5.67
C THR A 93 -9.06 -6.17 4.40
N GLU A 94 -8.86 -5.56 3.23
CA GLU A 94 -9.25 -6.10 1.93
C GLU A 94 -8.57 -7.46 1.66
N LEU A 95 -7.27 -7.54 1.97
CA LEU A 95 -6.49 -8.79 1.87
C LEU A 95 -7.02 -9.88 2.82
N LYS A 96 -7.24 -9.54 4.09
CA LYS A 96 -7.74 -10.47 5.11
C LYS A 96 -9.12 -11.01 4.77
N ASN A 97 -10.00 -10.16 4.25
CA ASN A 97 -11.37 -10.52 3.88
C ASN A 97 -11.45 -11.30 2.56
N GLY A 98 -10.35 -11.39 1.79
CA GLY A 98 -10.31 -12.09 0.51
C GLY A 98 -10.95 -11.30 -0.64
N ASN A 99 -11.14 -9.99 -0.49
CA ASN A 99 -11.57 -9.11 -1.56
C ASN A 99 -10.46 -8.89 -2.59
N ILE A 100 -9.20 -8.97 -2.13
CA ILE A 100 -7.99 -9.01 -2.95
C ILE A 100 -7.13 -10.21 -2.52
N ASP A 101 -6.25 -10.65 -3.39
CA ASP A 101 -5.35 -11.79 -3.15
C ASP A 101 -3.93 -11.34 -2.82
N LEU A 102 -3.52 -10.21 -3.35
CA LEU A 102 -2.23 -9.56 -3.10
C LEU A 102 -2.40 -8.05 -2.91
N ILE A 103 -1.50 -7.47 -2.11
CA ILE A 103 -1.21 -6.03 -2.08
C ILE A 103 0.08 -5.83 -2.88
N TRP A 104 0.01 -5.11 -4.01
CA TRP A 104 1.20 -4.86 -4.84
C TRP A 104 1.15 -3.46 -5.45
N ASN A 105 1.68 -2.48 -4.73
CA ASN A 105 1.72 -1.08 -5.16
C ASN A 105 2.67 -0.25 -4.28
N GLY A 106 3.98 -0.48 -4.43
CA GLY A 106 4.95 0.16 -3.57
C GLY A 106 4.68 -0.11 -2.09
N TYR A 107 4.41 -1.38 -1.76
CA TYR A 107 4.03 -1.76 -0.41
C TYR A 107 5.24 -2.03 0.46
N SER A 108 5.57 -1.10 1.35
CA SER A 108 6.71 -1.19 2.26
C SER A 108 6.55 -2.38 3.20
N LYS A 109 7.59 -3.23 3.25
CA LYS A 109 7.73 -4.30 4.22
C LYS A 109 8.22 -3.70 5.53
N THR A 110 7.38 -3.75 6.55
CA THR A 110 7.71 -3.28 7.91
C THR A 110 7.46 -4.39 8.92
N SER A 111 8.20 -4.37 10.04
CA SER A 111 8.04 -5.36 11.10
C SER A 111 6.62 -5.40 11.69
N GLU A 112 5.90 -4.28 11.66
CA GLU A 112 4.49 -4.24 12.09
C GLU A 112 3.59 -4.98 11.11
N ARG A 113 3.73 -4.71 9.80
CA ARG A 113 2.95 -5.36 8.74
C ARG A 113 3.27 -6.86 8.64
N GLU A 114 4.51 -7.25 8.87
CA GLU A 114 4.91 -8.67 8.90
C GLU A 114 4.19 -9.49 9.96
N LYS A 115 3.59 -8.89 10.99
CA LYS A 115 2.77 -9.63 11.96
C LYS A 115 1.51 -10.25 11.33
N THR A 116 0.93 -9.59 10.34
CA THR A 116 -0.37 -9.96 9.75
C THR A 116 -0.29 -10.31 8.27
N VAL A 117 0.75 -9.88 7.57
CA VAL A 117 0.97 -10.08 6.13
C VAL A 117 2.19 -10.95 5.90
N LEU A 118 2.12 -11.85 4.92
CA LEU A 118 3.27 -12.58 4.39
C LEU A 118 3.84 -11.80 3.20
N PHE A 119 5.14 -11.51 3.25
CA PHE A 119 5.82 -10.75 2.22
C PHE A 119 6.65 -11.61 1.28
N SER A 120 6.76 -11.17 0.04
CA SER A 120 7.76 -11.64 -0.90
C SER A 120 9.17 -11.20 -0.50
N ASP A 121 10.17 -11.63 -1.25
CA ASP A 121 11.48 -10.97 -1.29
C ASP A 121 11.28 -9.50 -1.70
N GLU A 122 12.10 -8.61 -1.16
CA GLU A 122 12.07 -7.19 -1.46
C GLU A 122 12.61 -6.94 -2.86
N TYR A 123 11.92 -6.14 -3.67
CA TYR A 123 12.28 -5.93 -5.07
C TYR A 123 12.77 -4.51 -5.39
N LEU A 124 12.50 -3.53 -4.51
CA LEU A 124 12.91 -2.13 -4.67
C LEU A 124 13.18 -1.49 -3.31
N ILE A 125 14.30 -0.76 -3.19
CA ILE A 125 14.63 0.03 -1.99
C ILE A 125 13.91 1.37 -2.03
N ASN A 126 13.32 1.75 -0.90
CA ASN A 126 12.64 3.03 -0.72
C ASN A 126 13.11 3.71 0.58
N GLU A 127 12.82 4.97 0.71
CA GLU A 127 12.96 5.72 1.96
C GLU A 127 11.89 6.81 2.06
N GLN A 128 11.57 7.21 3.27
CA GLN A 128 10.64 8.28 3.53
C GLN A 128 11.35 9.62 3.44
N VAL A 129 10.75 10.56 2.73
CA VAL A 129 11.26 11.92 2.54
C VAL A 129 10.20 12.96 2.88
N ILE A 130 10.68 14.19 3.09
CA ILE A 130 9.84 15.35 3.28
C ILE A 130 9.99 16.24 2.06
N VAL A 131 8.88 16.52 1.38
CA VAL A 131 8.83 17.46 0.25
C VAL A 131 8.35 18.82 0.76
N THR A 132 9.10 19.88 0.43
CA THR A 132 8.77 21.26 0.78
C THR A 132 8.99 22.18 -0.42
N LYS A 133 8.22 23.27 -0.53
CA LYS A 133 8.50 24.30 -1.56
C LYS A 133 9.76 25.07 -1.20
N LYS A 134 10.66 25.31 -2.15
CA LYS A 134 11.88 26.13 -1.92
C LYS A 134 11.55 27.53 -1.43
N SER A 135 10.42 28.10 -1.86
CA SER A 135 9.95 29.41 -1.41
C SER A 135 9.69 29.49 0.09
N LYS A 136 9.51 28.35 0.79
CA LYS A 136 9.32 28.29 2.25
C LYS A 136 10.64 28.26 3.02
N ASN A 137 11.79 28.13 2.34
CA ASN A 137 13.13 28.05 2.95
C ASN A 137 13.28 26.93 4.00
N ILE A 138 12.53 25.84 3.87
CA ILE A 138 12.63 24.65 4.71
C ILE A 138 13.55 23.68 3.98
N VAL A 139 14.78 23.49 4.47
CA VAL A 139 15.82 22.67 3.84
C VAL A 139 16.30 21.52 4.72
N ASN A 140 15.81 21.45 5.95
CA ASN A 140 16.07 20.34 6.87
C ASN A 140 14.86 20.13 7.81
N LYS A 141 14.79 18.98 8.48
CA LYS A 141 13.67 18.61 9.34
C LYS A 141 13.49 19.51 10.57
N ASP A 142 14.56 20.10 11.10
CA ASP A 142 14.47 20.93 12.31
C ASP A 142 13.69 22.25 12.04
N GLN A 143 13.64 22.67 10.79
CA GLN A 143 12.86 23.83 10.35
C GLN A 143 11.35 23.54 10.20
N LEU A 144 10.92 22.30 10.45
CA LEU A 144 9.49 21.92 10.50
C LEU A 144 8.83 22.28 11.83
N LYS A 145 9.56 22.90 12.77
CA LYS A 145 8.97 23.36 14.03
C LYS A 145 7.74 24.21 13.78
N ASP A 146 6.62 23.80 14.38
CA ASP A 146 5.30 24.44 14.26
C ASP A 146 4.74 24.55 12.80
N LYS A 147 5.28 23.76 11.86
CA LYS A 147 4.81 23.68 10.47
C LYS A 147 3.74 22.59 10.31
N VAL A 148 2.84 22.82 9.36
CA VAL A 148 1.81 21.86 9.00
C VAL A 148 2.41 20.78 8.10
N LEU A 149 2.47 19.54 8.61
CA LEU A 149 2.90 18.36 7.86
C LEU A 149 1.69 17.64 7.28
N GLY A 150 1.75 17.20 6.03
CA GLY A 150 0.79 16.26 5.42
C GLY A 150 1.38 14.87 5.34
N ALA A 151 0.53 13.84 5.33
CA ALA A 151 0.88 12.44 5.08
C ALA A 151 -0.32 11.68 4.52
N GLN A 152 -0.08 10.59 3.79
CA GLN A 152 -1.17 9.71 3.36
C GLN A 152 -1.56 8.78 4.52
N THR A 153 -2.86 8.61 4.74
CA THR A 153 -3.42 7.67 5.71
C THR A 153 -3.01 6.23 5.36
N GLY A 154 -2.56 5.47 6.37
CA GLY A 154 -2.12 4.08 6.16
C GLY A 154 -0.82 3.90 5.39
N SER A 155 -0.07 5.00 5.09
CA SER A 155 1.28 4.91 4.52
C SER A 155 2.31 4.47 5.56
N SER A 156 3.42 3.85 5.11
CA SER A 156 4.55 3.51 6.00
C SER A 156 5.21 4.76 6.60
N GLY A 157 5.19 5.88 5.87
CA GLY A 157 5.64 7.17 6.38
C GLY A 157 4.82 7.63 7.58
N TYR A 158 3.49 7.57 7.51
CA TYR A 158 2.62 7.93 8.62
C TYR A 158 2.73 6.96 9.80
N ASP A 159 2.90 5.66 9.53
CA ASP A 159 3.17 4.66 10.57
C ASP A 159 4.50 4.95 11.30
N SER A 160 5.57 5.25 10.55
CA SER A 160 6.88 5.63 11.10
C SER A 160 6.83 6.93 11.89
N PHE A 161 6.07 7.93 11.40
CA PHE A 161 5.83 9.19 12.11
C PHE A 161 5.18 8.98 13.49
N ASN A 162 4.22 8.07 13.59
CA ASN A 162 3.56 7.75 14.85
C ASN A 162 4.40 6.89 15.78
N SER A 163 5.17 5.95 15.23
CA SER A 163 5.97 4.99 16.00
C SER A 163 7.28 5.59 16.52
N ASN A 164 7.79 6.67 15.89
CA ASN A 164 9.02 7.36 16.26
C ASN A 164 8.76 8.87 16.48
N PRO A 165 8.01 9.24 17.53
CA PRO A 165 7.52 10.60 17.72
C PRO A 165 8.63 11.64 17.88
N GLU A 166 9.81 11.24 18.34
CA GLU A 166 10.99 12.11 18.54
C GLU A 166 11.61 12.60 17.22
N ILE A 167 11.35 11.91 16.10
CA ILE A 167 11.97 12.26 14.81
C ILE A 167 11.27 13.46 14.16
N LEU A 168 9.94 13.43 14.06
CA LEU A 168 9.14 14.49 13.41
C LEU A 168 7.91 14.89 14.22
N LYS A 169 7.21 13.95 14.86
CA LYS A 169 5.90 14.20 15.47
C LYS A 169 5.96 15.26 16.56
N SER A 170 6.98 15.24 17.39
CA SER A 170 7.19 16.24 18.46
C SER A 170 7.61 17.61 17.97
N ILE A 171 7.96 17.75 16.68
CA ILE A 171 8.47 18.98 16.08
C ILE A 171 7.37 19.75 15.35
N VAL A 172 6.52 19.01 14.62
CA VAL A 172 5.49 19.60 13.75
C VAL A 172 4.32 20.20 14.53
N LYS A 173 3.55 21.05 13.86
CA LYS A 173 2.38 21.71 14.44
C LYS A 173 1.37 20.67 14.98
N ASN A 174 0.86 20.90 16.17
CA ASN A 174 -0.11 20.05 16.88
C ASN A 174 0.38 18.61 17.18
N ASN A 175 1.65 18.33 16.99
CA ASN A 175 2.21 16.97 17.11
C ASN A 175 1.43 15.94 16.27
N ASP A 176 0.94 16.35 15.10
CA ASP A 176 0.21 15.48 14.19
C ASP A 176 0.37 15.91 12.73
N ALA A 177 0.08 15.01 11.79
CA ALA A 177 0.05 15.30 10.37
C ALA A 177 -1.39 15.39 9.84
N THR A 178 -1.63 16.32 8.92
CA THR A 178 -2.87 16.35 8.15
C THR A 178 -2.90 15.11 7.25
N GLN A 179 -3.94 14.30 7.40
CA GLN A 179 -4.07 13.04 6.69
C GLN A 179 -4.86 13.22 5.40
N TYR A 180 -4.40 12.54 4.34
CA TYR A 180 -4.99 12.51 3.00
C TYR A 180 -5.24 11.09 2.55
N GLU A 181 -6.26 10.85 1.74
CA GLU A 181 -6.50 9.55 1.13
C GLU A 181 -5.42 9.21 0.07
N SER A 182 -4.91 10.23 -0.63
CA SER A 182 -3.88 10.08 -1.65
C SER A 182 -2.77 11.13 -1.55
N PHE A 183 -1.58 10.80 -2.05
CA PHE A 183 -0.50 11.78 -2.20
C PHE A 183 -0.83 12.86 -3.22
N ASN A 184 -1.68 12.59 -4.21
CA ASN A 184 -2.14 13.61 -5.15
C ASN A 184 -2.88 14.76 -4.46
N GLU A 185 -3.79 14.44 -3.53
CA GLU A 185 -4.51 15.45 -2.74
C GLU A 185 -3.56 16.25 -1.84
N ALA A 186 -2.63 15.54 -1.17
CA ALA A 186 -1.62 16.17 -0.33
C ALA A 186 -0.70 17.12 -1.12
N LEU A 187 -0.29 16.73 -2.35
CA LEU A 187 0.53 17.57 -3.23
C LEU A 187 -0.22 18.80 -3.72
N ILE A 188 -1.52 18.69 -4.01
CA ILE A 188 -2.35 19.86 -4.33
C ILE A 188 -2.38 20.84 -3.15
N ASP A 189 -2.50 20.36 -1.93
CA ASP A 189 -2.52 21.20 -0.74
C ASP A 189 -1.14 21.79 -0.44
N LEU A 190 -0.05 21.06 -0.69
CA LEU A 190 1.31 21.58 -0.61
C LEU A 190 1.55 22.70 -1.64
N GLU A 191 1.09 22.52 -2.88
CA GLU A 191 1.19 23.52 -3.94
C GLU A 191 0.44 24.81 -3.59
N ASN A 192 -0.71 24.69 -2.94
CA ASN A 192 -1.58 25.81 -2.55
C ASN A 192 -1.29 26.35 -1.14
N ASP A 193 -0.15 25.99 -0.52
CA ASP A 193 0.28 26.46 0.79
C ASP A 193 -0.69 26.15 1.96
N ARG A 194 -1.53 25.13 1.82
CA ARG A 194 -2.40 24.65 2.90
C ARG A 194 -1.67 23.76 3.89
N ILE A 195 -0.62 23.08 3.42
CA ILE A 195 0.40 22.42 4.24
C ILE A 195 1.79 22.99 3.87
N ASP A 196 2.73 22.93 4.80
CA ASP A 196 4.10 23.43 4.61
C ASP A 196 5.06 22.37 4.08
N ALA A 197 4.76 21.10 4.39
CA ALA A 197 5.59 19.94 4.08
C ALA A 197 4.73 18.70 3.87
N LEU A 198 5.22 17.74 3.10
CA LEU A 198 4.58 16.45 2.85
C LEU A 198 5.56 15.32 3.13
N LEU A 199 5.19 14.40 4.02
CA LEU A 199 5.90 13.14 4.26
C LEU A 199 5.43 12.11 3.21
N ILE A 200 6.37 11.55 2.44
CA ILE A 200 6.08 10.78 1.23
C ILE A 200 7.24 9.87 0.86
N ASP A 201 6.94 8.82 0.10
CA ASP A 201 7.95 7.93 -0.48
C ASP A 201 8.84 8.67 -1.49
N ARG A 202 10.17 8.48 -1.39
CA ARG A 202 11.14 9.11 -2.32
C ARG A 202 10.85 8.73 -3.77
N VAL A 203 10.47 7.49 -4.00
CA VAL A 203 10.12 6.97 -5.33
C VAL A 203 8.99 7.81 -5.93
N TYR A 204 7.93 8.07 -5.17
CA TYR A 204 6.82 8.90 -5.61
C TYR A 204 7.26 10.36 -5.85
N ALA A 205 7.91 10.97 -4.85
CA ALA A 205 8.31 12.38 -4.91
C ALA A 205 9.19 12.67 -6.14
N ASN A 206 10.22 11.85 -6.37
CA ASN A 206 11.11 12.00 -7.52
C ASN A 206 10.37 11.89 -8.85
N TYR A 207 9.55 10.86 -9.00
CA TYR A 207 8.82 10.65 -10.26
C TYR A 207 7.83 11.78 -10.53
N TYR A 208 6.98 12.10 -9.55
CA TYR A 208 5.96 13.14 -9.69
C TYR A 208 6.55 14.50 -10.04
N LEU A 209 7.54 14.97 -9.25
CA LEU A 209 8.15 16.27 -9.46
C LEU A 209 8.91 16.35 -10.78
N LYS A 210 9.55 15.26 -11.22
CA LYS A 210 10.21 15.17 -12.53
C LYS A 210 9.19 15.27 -13.67
N GLN A 211 8.08 14.53 -13.60
CA GLN A 211 7.03 14.56 -14.63
C GLN A 211 6.34 15.92 -14.75
N GLN A 212 6.22 16.64 -13.63
CA GLN A 212 5.67 18.00 -13.61
C GLN A 212 6.69 19.09 -13.95
N ASN A 213 7.96 18.74 -14.22
CA ASN A 213 9.08 19.68 -14.40
C ASN A 213 9.27 20.64 -13.20
N LYS A 214 9.01 20.16 -11.98
CA LYS A 214 9.00 20.95 -10.73
C LYS A 214 10.13 20.59 -9.77
N LEU A 215 11.08 19.72 -10.12
CA LEU A 215 12.19 19.34 -9.23
C LEU A 215 12.99 20.54 -8.72
N GLN A 216 13.14 21.59 -9.55
CA GLN A 216 13.85 22.80 -9.17
C GLN A 216 13.09 23.67 -8.18
N ASP A 217 11.79 23.47 -7.98
CA ASP A 217 10.92 24.32 -7.15
C ASP A 217 10.73 23.74 -5.74
N TYR A 218 11.16 22.49 -5.52
CA TYR A 218 10.98 21.78 -4.26
C TYR A 218 12.31 21.30 -3.67
N ASN A 219 12.35 21.17 -2.35
CA ASN A 219 13.37 20.42 -1.62
C ASN A 219 12.82 19.03 -1.32
N ILE A 220 13.68 18.00 -1.44
CA ILE A 220 13.43 16.64 -1.02
C ILE A 220 14.41 16.34 0.10
N ILE A 221 13.91 16.26 1.32
CA ILE A 221 14.69 16.17 2.56
C ILE A 221 14.50 14.75 3.12
N ASN A 222 15.57 14.08 3.55
CA ASN A 222 15.45 12.80 4.25
C ASN A 222 14.65 12.98 5.54
N ALA A 223 13.62 12.18 5.77
CA ALA A 223 12.75 12.29 6.94
C ALA A 223 13.45 11.84 8.24
N GLY A 224 14.52 11.07 8.12
CA GLY A 224 15.29 10.56 9.26
C GLY A 224 14.78 9.24 9.84
N PHE A 225 13.81 8.62 9.18
CA PHE A 225 13.38 7.25 9.50
C PHE A 225 14.35 6.24 8.91
N GLU A 226 14.34 5.01 9.43
CA GLU A 226 15.02 3.89 8.80
C GLU A 226 14.46 3.66 7.39
N GLY A 227 15.33 3.35 6.44
CA GLY A 227 14.93 3.04 5.07
C GLY A 227 14.07 1.79 5.03
N ASP A 228 13.14 1.74 4.08
CA ASP A 228 12.29 0.59 3.84
C ASP A 228 12.49 0.02 2.43
N SER A 229 11.82 -1.09 2.13
CA SER A 229 11.85 -1.72 0.82
C SER A 229 10.46 -2.16 0.43
N PHE A 230 10.16 -2.10 -0.86
CA PHE A 230 8.89 -2.59 -1.38
C PHE A 230 8.93 -4.09 -1.62
N ALA A 231 7.86 -4.75 -1.19
CA ALA A 231 7.62 -6.18 -1.39
C ALA A 231 6.13 -6.44 -1.66
N VAL A 232 5.82 -7.63 -2.15
CA VAL A 232 4.43 -8.04 -2.41
C VAL A 232 3.84 -8.63 -1.15
N GLY A 233 2.67 -8.15 -0.73
CA GLY A 233 1.97 -8.65 0.46
C GLY A 233 0.89 -9.68 0.11
N ALA A 234 0.86 -10.80 0.83
CA ALA A 234 -0.11 -11.87 0.71
C ALA A 234 -0.71 -12.25 2.08
N ARG A 235 -1.78 -13.02 2.11
CA ARG A 235 -2.28 -13.63 3.36
C ARG A 235 -1.21 -14.58 3.93
N LYS A 236 -1.13 -14.68 5.25
CA LYS A 236 -0.15 -15.54 5.94
C LYS A 236 -0.13 -16.99 5.47
N ALA A 237 -1.27 -17.52 5.05
CA ALA A 237 -1.39 -18.89 4.60
C ALA A 237 -0.95 -19.12 3.14
N ASP A 238 -0.85 -18.06 2.33
CA ASP A 238 -0.56 -18.15 0.88
C ASP A 238 0.95 -18.33 0.61
N THR A 239 1.56 -19.31 1.27
CA THR A 239 3.03 -19.53 1.24
C THR A 239 3.52 -19.97 -0.12
N THR A 240 2.74 -20.79 -0.84
CA THR A 240 3.09 -21.23 -2.20
C THR A 240 3.00 -20.05 -3.18
N LEU A 241 1.98 -19.19 -3.04
CA LEU A 241 1.83 -17.99 -3.87
C LEU A 241 3.07 -17.08 -3.74
N VAL A 242 3.49 -16.78 -2.50
CA VAL A 242 4.67 -15.93 -2.26
C VAL A 242 5.95 -16.57 -2.80
N LYS A 243 6.13 -17.88 -2.61
CA LYS A 243 7.25 -18.63 -3.19
C LYS A 243 7.27 -18.49 -4.72
N LYS A 244 6.11 -18.64 -5.37
CA LYS A 244 5.97 -18.50 -6.83
C LYS A 244 6.28 -17.08 -7.31
N VAL A 245 5.86 -16.05 -6.57
CA VAL A 245 6.22 -14.66 -6.88
C VAL A 245 7.74 -14.47 -6.80
N ASN A 246 8.40 -14.96 -5.73
CA ASN A 246 9.84 -14.85 -5.58
C ASN A 246 10.62 -15.57 -6.69
N GLU A 247 10.20 -16.81 -7.02
CA GLU A 247 10.79 -17.58 -8.13
C GLU A 247 10.69 -16.78 -9.44
N ALA A 248 9.50 -16.26 -9.74
CA ALA A 248 9.27 -15.51 -10.97
C ALA A 248 10.06 -14.19 -11.03
N LEU A 249 10.15 -13.42 -9.92
CA LEU A 249 10.94 -12.20 -9.88
C LEU A 249 12.42 -12.46 -10.20
N LYS A 250 13.03 -13.52 -9.61
CA LYS A 250 14.41 -13.93 -9.89
C LYS A 250 14.60 -14.41 -11.33
N GLU A 251 13.63 -15.12 -11.87
CA GLU A 251 13.68 -15.55 -13.28
C GLU A 251 13.57 -14.34 -14.22
N LEU A 252 12.65 -13.41 -13.98
CA LEU A 252 12.50 -12.19 -14.78
C LEU A 252 13.76 -11.32 -14.73
N TYR A 253 14.45 -11.28 -13.58
CA TYR A 253 15.75 -10.61 -13.50
C TYR A 253 16.80 -11.28 -14.38
N LYS A 254 16.94 -12.61 -14.30
CA LYS A 254 17.89 -13.39 -15.13
C LYS A 254 17.60 -13.29 -16.63
N GLU A 255 16.32 -13.16 -17.01
CA GLU A 255 15.87 -12.98 -18.40
C GLU A 255 16.01 -11.54 -18.90
N GLY A 256 16.42 -10.59 -18.06
CA GLY A 256 16.49 -9.17 -18.39
C GLY A 256 15.15 -8.44 -18.44
N LYS A 257 14.04 -9.13 -18.13
CA LYS A 257 12.70 -8.55 -18.16
C LYS A 257 12.43 -7.57 -17.02
N PHE A 258 12.98 -7.85 -15.83
CA PHE A 258 12.91 -6.91 -14.72
C PHE A 258 13.58 -5.58 -15.11
N GLN A 259 14.77 -5.65 -15.69
CA GLN A 259 15.53 -4.47 -16.13
C GLN A 259 14.82 -3.71 -17.26
N GLU A 260 14.12 -4.40 -18.17
CA GLU A 260 13.31 -3.74 -19.20
C GLU A 260 12.19 -2.89 -18.54
N VAL A 261 11.46 -3.47 -17.56
CA VAL A 261 10.40 -2.77 -16.82
C VAL A 261 11.00 -1.64 -15.97
N SER A 262 12.11 -1.90 -15.27
CA SER A 262 12.81 -0.91 -14.45
C SER A 262 13.28 0.30 -15.26
N ASN A 263 13.95 0.06 -16.38
CA ASN A 263 14.41 1.13 -17.27
C ASN A 263 13.27 1.95 -17.87
N LYS A 264 12.14 1.30 -18.18
CA LYS A 264 10.95 2.01 -18.69
C LYS A 264 10.43 3.06 -17.71
N TRP A 265 10.40 2.75 -16.39
CA TRP A 265 9.78 3.60 -15.39
C TRP A 265 10.76 4.51 -14.65
N PHE A 266 11.98 4.03 -14.39
CA PHE A 266 13.00 4.74 -13.61
C PHE A 266 14.19 5.21 -14.44
N GLY A 267 14.47 4.59 -15.60
CA GLY A 267 15.65 4.86 -16.40
C GLY A 267 16.91 4.18 -15.87
N GLU A 268 16.79 3.29 -14.89
CA GLU A 268 17.88 2.55 -14.25
C GLU A 268 17.37 1.20 -13.70
N ASP A 269 18.29 0.32 -13.33
CA ASP A 269 17.99 -0.95 -12.65
C ASP A 269 17.81 -0.71 -11.14
N VAL A 270 16.57 -0.81 -10.64
CA VAL A 270 16.22 -0.62 -9.23
C VAL A 270 16.17 -1.93 -8.43
N ALA A 271 16.57 -3.06 -9.02
CA ALA A 271 16.52 -4.36 -8.38
C ALA A 271 17.35 -4.41 -7.09
N THR A 272 16.77 -5.02 -6.06
CA THR A 272 17.50 -5.36 -4.83
C THR A 272 18.38 -6.60 -5.04
N ASP A 273 19.30 -6.84 -4.11
CA ASP A 273 20.14 -8.05 -4.14
C ASP A 273 19.34 -9.35 -3.87
N TYR A 274 18.12 -9.23 -3.31
CA TYR A 274 17.26 -10.40 -3.06
C TYR A 274 16.70 -11.04 -4.32
N ILE A 275 16.58 -10.27 -5.42
CA ILE A 275 16.01 -10.76 -6.69
C ILE A 275 17.05 -10.89 -7.82
N LYS A 276 18.29 -10.42 -7.62
CA LYS A 276 19.40 -10.56 -8.56
C LYS A 276 19.93 -11.98 -8.71
#